data_8da61b9dde61fb135e005785e0f5a021
#
_entry.id   8da61b9dde61fb135e005785e0f5a021
#
_cell.length_a   1.000
_cell.length_b   1.000
_cell.length_c   1.000
_cell.angle_alpha   90.00
_cell.angle_beta   90.00
_cell.angle_gamma   90.00
#
_symmetry.space_group_name_H-M   'P 1'
#
loop_
_entity.id
_entity.type
_entity.pdbx_description
1 polymer ?
#
loop_
_entity_poly.entity_id
_entity_poly.type
_entity_poly.pdbx_seq_one_letter_code
_entity_poly.pdbx_strand_id
1 'polypeptide(L)'
;MSTPRSLPLATAAQVRQEVHRAARGVRGYFIGAIVVITAASLLDLTVPVATGWIIDAAKAHRPTSALLTPALVMAAAVIGSGTCNGAAQSLTPSFFTTIITRLRESMIAVGLGLDQQRVERAGTADLVSRASDDVTAVRDAANGALPRLVNTMIMVIVSVGALASLHPLFFVPVLLAGVLYGLAIREFLRTAPPVYRAERNASTTQSQHILSTIHGVDVVRAFGLENLRTRAVANGSWQAIRWNLRGRFLGNTLVVRLLAGEAVATIGVAWMGYLLVTTDRLSVGAAATAVLVLLRLFSPVRFLLMFLNNLQAAWVCLQRVVGVIQARHDKPAISERYQRGPTSIHVDRVSFGYQDGPDVLHTVSLDIPAGHTMVLVGESGAGKSTLAALVAGLLEPRQGSITMTSGHARTVLISQDIHTFSGTLFDDVALGLPAQAEDWPGERVRDAVLAALERVGADWVEQLPHGIDTVVGRLGTRLSPAQAQQVALARALLADPPVIILDEATAEAGSSGATALDRAAAEAVRGRTALVVAHRLSQVTMADEVAVMDGGRIVEVGAPEQLRQSDGPFAALWRVWSNQH
;
A
#
# COMPACT_ATOMS: atom_id res chain seq x y z
N MET A 1 -13.95 -24.59 7.29
CA MET A 1 -14.10 -23.20 6.79
C MET A 1 -12.69 -22.73 6.48
N SER A 2 -12.34 -22.62 5.20
CA SER A 2 -11.01 -22.16 4.77
C SER A 2 -10.82 -20.70 5.23
N THR A 3 -9.82 -20.48 6.07
CA THR A 3 -9.38 -19.13 6.44
C THR A 3 -9.05 -18.31 5.19
N PRO A 4 -9.50 -17.07 5.09
CA PRO A 4 -9.29 -16.27 3.88
C PRO A 4 -7.79 -16.07 3.63
N ARG A 5 -7.34 -16.43 2.43
CA ARG A 5 -5.97 -16.24 1.93
C ARG A 5 -5.57 -14.78 1.72
N SER A 6 -6.37 -13.81 2.12
CA SER A 6 -6.14 -12.37 1.94
C SER A 6 -6.26 -11.64 3.26
N LEU A 7 -5.56 -10.51 3.38
CA LEU A 7 -5.73 -9.59 4.51
C LEU A 7 -7.18 -9.11 4.61
N PRO A 8 -7.70 -8.84 5.83
CA PRO A 8 -9.10 -8.51 6.05
C PRO A 8 -9.52 -7.23 5.31
N LEU A 9 -10.81 -7.16 4.96
CA LEU A 9 -11.46 -5.94 4.49
C LEU A 9 -12.14 -5.24 5.67
N ALA A 10 -11.91 -3.94 5.80
CA ALA A 10 -12.56 -3.15 6.83
C ALA A 10 -14.05 -2.96 6.53
N THR A 11 -14.86 -2.96 7.59
CA THR A 11 -16.28 -2.59 7.50
C THR A 11 -16.44 -1.09 7.28
N ALA A 12 -17.59 -0.66 6.77
CA ALA A 12 -17.89 0.77 6.57
C ALA A 12 -17.79 1.59 7.88
N ALA A 13 -18.10 0.98 9.02
CA ALA A 13 -17.97 1.63 10.34
C ALA A 13 -16.51 1.88 10.70
N GLN A 14 -15.64 0.88 10.50
CA GLN A 14 -14.19 0.99 10.73
C GLN A 14 -13.55 2.02 9.82
N VAL A 15 -13.91 2.02 8.52
CA VAL A 15 -13.43 3.05 7.57
C VAL A 15 -13.82 4.45 8.04
N ARG A 16 -15.08 4.65 8.44
CA ARG A 16 -15.54 5.95 8.95
C ARG A 16 -14.75 6.38 10.19
N GLN A 17 -14.49 5.47 11.11
CA GLN A 17 -13.72 5.74 12.33
C GLN A 17 -12.29 6.17 12.04
N GLU A 18 -11.58 5.45 11.15
CA GLU A 18 -10.20 5.78 10.79
C GLU A 18 -10.10 7.07 9.98
N VAL A 19 -11.00 7.29 9.02
CA VAL A 19 -11.08 8.57 8.28
C VAL A 19 -11.36 9.72 9.25
N HIS A 20 -12.24 9.53 10.24
CA HIS A 20 -12.54 10.54 11.25
C HIS A 20 -11.32 10.86 12.14
N ARG A 21 -10.53 9.84 12.51
CA ARG A 21 -9.25 10.03 13.21
C ARG A 21 -8.25 10.82 12.35
N ALA A 22 -8.06 10.39 11.10
CA ALA A 22 -7.14 11.03 10.17
C ALA A 22 -7.52 12.49 9.86
N ALA A 23 -8.83 12.81 9.92
CA ALA A 23 -9.35 14.16 9.71
C ALA A 23 -9.18 15.11 10.90
N ARG A 24 -8.70 14.64 12.07
CA ARG A 24 -8.50 15.52 13.24
C ARG A 24 -7.45 16.59 12.92
N GLY A 25 -7.78 17.84 13.24
CA GLY A 25 -6.92 19.01 13.00
C GLY A 25 -7.00 19.61 11.59
N VAL A 26 -7.60 18.92 10.60
CA VAL A 26 -7.74 19.43 9.22
C VAL A 26 -9.17 19.75 8.81
N ARG A 27 -10.14 19.59 9.71
CA ARG A 27 -11.57 19.87 9.45
C ARG A 27 -11.83 21.31 9.03
N GLY A 28 -11.00 22.26 9.48
CA GLY A 28 -11.07 23.66 9.09
C GLY A 28 -10.95 23.85 7.57
N TYR A 29 -10.07 23.09 6.91
CA TYR A 29 -9.94 23.12 5.44
C TYR A 29 -11.22 22.68 4.74
N PHE A 30 -11.90 21.64 5.26
CA PHE A 30 -13.16 21.17 4.69
C PHE A 30 -14.30 22.15 4.88
N ILE A 31 -14.43 22.74 6.06
CA ILE A 31 -15.44 23.78 6.35
C ILE A 31 -15.17 25.01 5.47
N GLY A 32 -13.92 25.45 5.40
CA GLY A 32 -13.52 26.56 4.52
C GLY A 32 -13.83 26.28 3.06
N ALA A 33 -13.56 25.06 2.58
CA ALA A 33 -13.91 24.65 1.23
C ALA A 33 -15.42 24.70 0.98
N ILE A 34 -16.25 24.20 1.89
CA ILE A 34 -17.72 24.28 1.77
C ILE A 34 -18.20 25.72 1.70
N VAL A 35 -17.69 26.59 2.56
CA VAL A 35 -18.07 28.01 2.57
C VAL A 35 -17.69 28.69 1.24
N VAL A 36 -16.46 28.46 0.78
CA VAL A 36 -15.96 29.07 -0.46
C VAL A 36 -16.70 28.52 -1.69
N ILE A 37 -16.99 27.21 -1.75
CA ILE A 37 -17.78 26.60 -2.83
C ILE A 37 -19.20 27.12 -2.84
N THR A 38 -19.81 27.29 -1.65
CA THR A 38 -21.16 27.85 -1.54
C THR A 38 -21.18 29.30 -2.04
N ALA A 39 -20.21 30.11 -1.62
CA ALA A 39 -20.05 31.49 -2.10
C ALA A 39 -19.86 31.55 -3.62
N ALA A 40 -18.98 30.69 -4.17
CA ALA A 40 -18.78 30.56 -5.61
C ALA A 40 -20.08 30.21 -6.33
N SER A 41 -20.84 29.25 -5.83
CA SER A 41 -22.10 28.79 -6.42
C SER A 41 -23.17 29.87 -6.40
N LEU A 42 -23.24 30.67 -5.33
CA LEU A 42 -24.15 31.82 -5.22
C LEU A 42 -23.75 32.95 -6.18
N LEU A 43 -22.46 33.29 -6.24
CA LEU A 43 -21.94 34.26 -7.19
C LEU A 43 -22.22 33.84 -8.63
N ASP A 44 -22.05 32.60 -8.93
CA ASP A 44 -22.34 32.05 -10.24
C ASP A 44 -23.81 32.14 -10.64
N LEU A 45 -24.76 32.18 -9.70
CA LEU A 45 -26.19 32.40 -9.99
C LEU A 45 -26.49 33.85 -10.40
N THR A 46 -25.62 34.78 -10.06
CA THR A 46 -25.84 36.18 -10.46
C THR A 46 -25.80 36.39 -11.98
N VAL A 47 -25.04 35.51 -12.71
CA VAL A 47 -24.95 35.61 -14.18
C VAL A 47 -26.31 35.32 -14.85
N PRO A 48 -27.01 34.18 -14.59
CA PRO A 48 -28.38 33.99 -15.08
C PRO A 48 -29.37 35.09 -14.66
N VAL A 49 -29.29 35.54 -13.40
CA VAL A 49 -30.18 36.57 -12.87
C VAL A 49 -29.96 37.91 -13.57
N ALA A 50 -28.71 38.36 -13.71
CA ALA A 50 -28.38 39.60 -14.41
C ALA A 50 -28.75 39.54 -15.91
N THR A 51 -28.61 38.33 -16.53
CA THR A 51 -29.12 38.13 -17.91
C THR A 51 -30.64 38.32 -17.97
N GLY A 52 -31.39 37.84 -16.98
CA GLY A 52 -32.81 38.07 -16.86
C GLY A 52 -33.14 39.55 -16.74
N TRP A 53 -32.42 40.33 -15.92
CA TRP A 53 -32.60 41.78 -15.80
C TRP A 53 -32.33 42.51 -17.12
N ILE A 54 -31.33 42.08 -17.91
CA ILE A 54 -31.06 42.64 -19.25
C ILE A 54 -32.23 42.38 -20.18
N ILE A 55 -32.82 41.18 -20.17
CA ILE A 55 -33.98 40.82 -20.98
C ILE A 55 -35.19 41.68 -20.60
N ASP A 56 -35.46 41.86 -19.31
CA ASP A 56 -36.58 42.67 -18.86
C ASP A 56 -36.36 44.19 -19.16
N ALA A 57 -35.13 44.68 -19.05
CA ALA A 57 -34.78 46.05 -19.42
C ALA A 57 -34.95 46.30 -20.93
N ALA A 58 -34.56 45.33 -21.77
CA ALA A 58 -34.72 45.39 -23.21
C ALA A 58 -36.23 45.40 -23.61
N LYS A 59 -37.04 44.52 -22.97
CA LYS A 59 -38.48 44.47 -23.18
C LYS A 59 -39.18 45.80 -22.79
N ALA A 60 -38.70 46.44 -21.74
CA ALA A 60 -39.21 47.72 -21.25
C ALA A 60 -38.65 48.94 -22.01
N HIS A 61 -37.88 48.73 -23.09
CA HIS A 61 -37.23 49.78 -23.90
C HIS A 61 -36.42 50.80 -23.06
N ARG A 62 -35.76 50.31 -21.98
CA ARG A 62 -34.92 51.16 -21.13
C ARG A 62 -33.67 51.66 -21.88
N PRO A 63 -33.12 52.83 -21.53
CA PRO A 63 -31.92 53.34 -22.18
C PRO A 63 -30.73 52.40 -21.97
N THR A 64 -29.76 52.39 -22.89
CA THR A 64 -28.58 51.55 -22.86
C THR A 64 -27.73 51.70 -21.59
N SER A 65 -27.81 52.88 -20.94
CA SER A 65 -27.17 53.09 -19.62
C SER A 65 -27.72 52.17 -18.52
N ALA A 66 -28.98 51.73 -18.63
CA ALA A 66 -29.57 50.77 -17.69
C ALA A 66 -28.97 49.35 -17.78
N LEU A 67 -28.28 49.03 -18.89
CA LEU A 67 -27.58 47.75 -19.09
C LEU A 67 -26.21 47.71 -18.40
N LEU A 68 -25.66 48.88 -18.03
CA LEU A 68 -24.33 48.95 -17.42
C LEU A 68 -24.30 48.27 -16.05
N THR A 69 -25.33 48.46 -15.23
CA THR A 69 -25.42 47.88 -13.89
C THR A 69 -25.41 46.34 -13.90
N PRO A 70 -26.31 45.63 -14.66
CA PRO A 70 -26.26 44.18 -14.73
C PRO A 70 -24.96 43.67 -15.36
N ALA A 71 -24.36 44.37 -16.32
CA ALA A 71 -23.07 43.98 -16.90
C ALA A 71 -21.93 44.08 -15.87
N LEU A 72 -21.87 45.12 -15.06
CA LEU A 72 -20.89 45.26 -13.98
C LEU A 72 -21.10 44.20 -12.90
N VAL A 73 -22.34 43.90 -12.53
CA VAL A 73 -22.67 42.83 -11.57
C VAL A 73 -22.22 41.48 -12.10
N MET A 74 -22.45 41.17 -13.38
CA MET A 74 -21.95 39.95 -14.01
C MET A 74 -20.42 39.86 -13.97
N ALA A 75 -19.72 40.93 -14.36
CA ALA A 75 -18.26 40.98 -14.36
C ALA A 75 -17.69 40.73 -12.94
N ALA A 76 -18.23 41.43 -11.94
CA ALA A 76 -17.83 41.25 -10.55
C ALA A 76 -18.13 39.85 -10.04
N ALA A 77 -19.28 39.29 -10.40
CA ALA A 77 -19.65 37.93 -10.03
C ALA A 77 -18.74 36.87 -10.65
N VAL A 78 -18.37 37.01 -11.93
CA VAL A 78 -17.45 36.10 -12.62
C VAL A 78 -16.05 36.14 -11.99
N ILE A 79 -15.54 37.35 -11.69
CA ILE A 79 -14.24 37.48 -11.00
C ILE A 79 -14.32 36.90 -9.59
N GLY A 80 -15.36 37.22 -8.83
CA GLY A 80 -15.55 36.69 -7.48
C GLY A 80 -15.73 35.16 -7.45
N SER A 81 -16.53 34.60 -8.36
CA SER A 81 -16.69 33.16 -8.44
C SER A 81 -15.40 32.45 -8.88
N GLY A 82 -14.66 33.07 -9.82
CA GLY A 82 -13.35 32.54 -10.26
C GLY A 82 -12.32 32.47 -9.13
N THR A 83 -12.22 33.54 -8.31
CA THR A 83 -11.34 33.58 -7.14
C THR A 83 -11.76 32.56 -6.07
N CYS A 84 -13.07 32.46 -5.78
CA CYS A 84 -13.60 31.44 -4.88
C CYS A 84 -13.35 30.02 -5.40
N ASN A 85 -13.59 29.73 -6.68
CA ASN A 85 -13.31 28.44 -7.27
C ASN A 85 -11.81 28.09 -7.21
N GLY A 86 -10.92 29.06 -7.45
CA GLY A 86 -9.47 28.88 -7.28
C GLY A 86 -9.09 28.50 -5.85
N ALA A 87 -9.65 29.20 -4.86
CA ALA A 87 -9.44 28.87 -3.45
C ALA A 87 -10.00 27.47 -3.08
N ALA A 88 -11.19 27.13 -3.58
CA ALA A 88 -11.81 25.82 -3.35
C ALA A 88 -10.95 24.66 -3.93
N GLN A 89 -10.34 24.89 -5.11
CA GLN A 89 -9.44 23.92 -5.73
C GLN A 89 -8.13 23.69 -4.97
N SER A 90 -7.76 24.60 -4.07
CA SER A 90 -6.63 24.42 -3.16
C SER A 90 -7.04 23.75 -1.85
N LEU A 91 -8.14 24.22 -1.24
CA LEU A 91 -8.59 23.75 0.09
C LEU A 91 -9.10 22.31 0.07
N THR A 92 -9.88 21.94 -0.95
CA THR A 92 -10.52 20.62 -1.00
C THR A 92 -9.51 19.48 -1.18
N PRO A 93 -8.57 19.52 -2.15
CA PRO A 93 -7.54 18.50 -2.27
C PRO A 93 -6.62 18.45 -1.05
N SER A 94 -6.28 19.60 -0.45
CA SER A 94 -5.43 19.64 0.76
C SER A 94 -6.04 18.84 1.91
N PHE A 95 -7.35 18.93 2.11
CA PHE A 95 -8.07 18.13 3.10
C PHE A 95 -7.95 16.62 2.82
N PHE A 96 -8.30 16.20 1.60
CA PHE A 96 -8.32 14.79 1.24
C PHE A 96 -6.91 14.18 1.19
N THR A 97 -5.94 14.91 0.62
CA THR A 97 -4.55 14.44 0.53
C THR A 97 -3.94 14.23 1.90
N THR A 98 -4.18 15.14 2.86
CA THR A 98 -3.68 14.98 4.23
C THR A 98 -4.24 13.72 4.90
N ILE A 99 -5.54 13.43 4.71
CA ILE A 99 -6.16 12.21 5.26
C ILE A 99 -5.50 10.97 4.67
N ILE A 100 -5.30 10.94 3.35
CA ILE A 100 -4.73 9.78 2.67
C ILE A 100 -3.28 9.56 3.07
N THR A 101 -2.48 10.62 3.20
CA THR A 101 -1.10 10.54 3.67
C THR A 101 -1.04 9.91 5.06
N ARG A 102 -1.87 10.38 6.00
CA ARG A 102 -1.94 9.80 7.35
C ARG A 102 -2.40 8.35 7.37
N LEU A 103 -3.39 7.99 6.53
CA LEU A 103 -3.82 6.60 6.39
C LEU A 103 -2.71 5.72 5.81
N ARG A 104 -1.96 6.21 4.82
CA ARG A 104 -0.82 5.51 4.24
C ARG A 104 0.29 5.29 5.27
N GLU A 105 0.66 6.32 6.01
CA GLU A 105 1.66 6.24 7.09
C GLU A 105 1.23 5.22 8.15
N SER A 106 -0.03 5.31 8.60
CA SER A 106 -0.58 4.35 9.57
C SER A 106 -0.59 2.92 9.03
N MET A 107 -0.94 2.73 7.74
CA MET A 107 -0.94 1.42 7.11
C MET A 107 0.47 0.84 7.00
N ILE A 108 1.46 1.65 6.62
CA ILE A 108 2.86 1.21 6.53
C ILE A 108 3.38 0.86 7.92
N ALA A 109 3.14 1.71 8.92
CA ALA A 109 3.57 1.48 10.30
C ALA A 109 2.98 0.18 10.87
N VAL A 110 1.69 -0.09 10.63
CA VAL A 110 1.06 -1.36 11.04
C VAL A 110 1.56 -2.52 10.20
N GLY A 111 1.68 -2.33 8.88
CA GLY A 111 2.13 -3.37 7.94
C GLY A 111 3.51 -3.92 8.27
N LEU A 112 4.44 -3.05 8.68
CA LEU A 112 5.78 -3.43 9.13
C LEU A 112 5.78 -4.17 10.48
N GLY A 113 4.74 -3.99 11.30
CA GLY A 113 4.57 -4.69 12.58
C GLY A 113 3.71 -5.96 12.49
N LEU A 114 3.24 -6.35 11.30
CA LEU A 114 2.48 -7.59 11.14
C LEU A 114 3.38 -8.83 11.29
N ASP A 115 2.83 -9.90 11.86
CA ASP A 115 3.50 -11.19 11.93
C ASP A 115 3.87 -11.71 10.55
N GLN A 116 5.09 -12.21 10.41
CA GLN A 116 5.60 -12.75 9.14
C GLN A 116 4.66 -13.83 8.58
N GLN A 117 4.11 -14.70 9.41
CA GLN A 117 3.14 -15.72 8.98
C GLN A 117 1.88 -15.11 8.33
N ARG A 118 1.40 -13.96 8.81
CA ARG A 118 0.23 -13.27 8.21
C ARG A 118 0.58 -12.68 6.86
N VAL A 119 1.77 -12.10 6.75
CA VAL A 119 2.28 -11.53 5.50
C VAL A 119 2.48 -12.64 4.46
N GLU A 120 3.08 -13.76 4.86
CA GLU A 120 3.28 -14.94 3.97
C GLU A 120 1.95 -15.57 3.54
N ARG A 121 0.97 -15.72 4.45
CA ARG A 121 -0.38 -16.24 4.12
C ARG A 121 -1.12 -15.36 3.13
N ALA A 122 -1.01 -14.04 3.28
CA ALA A 122 -1.65 -13.06 2.39
C ALA A 122 -0.87 -12.90 1.07
N GLY A 123 0.41 -13.21 1.07
CA GLY A 123 1.37 -12.92 0.02
C GLY A 123 1.91 -11.48 0.13
N THR A 124 3.22 -11.32 0.09
CA THR A 124 3.89 -10.00 0.13
C THR A 124 3.40 -9.07 -0.97
N ALA A 125 3.03 -9.64 -2.14
CA ALA A 125 2.46 -8.90 -3.26
C ALA A 125 1.13 -8.21 -2.94
N ASP A 126 0.26 -8.79 -2.08
CA ASP A 126 -1.00 -8.15 -1.66
C ASP A 126 -0.73 -6.91 -0.80
N LEU A 127 0.25 -6.98 0.09
CA LEU A 127 0.64 -5.86 0.96
C LEU A 127 1.26 -4.72 0.15
N VAL A 128 2.15 -5.05 -0.80
CA VAL A 128 2.75 -4.08 -1.73
C VAL A 128 1.69 -3.43 -2.61
N SER A 129 0.77 -4.21 -3.19
CA SER A 129 -0.34 -3.68 -4.00
C SER A 129 -1.23 -2.74 -3.19
N ARG A 130 -1.54 -3.07 -1.92
CA ARG A 130 -2.32 -2.18 -1.03
C ARG A 130 -1.55 -0.89 -0.71
N ALA A 131 -0.23 -0.97 -0.52
CA ALA A 131 0.62 0.19 -0.22
C ALA A 131 0.83 1.12 -1.42
N SER A 132 0.77 0.61 -2.64
CA SER A 132 1.01 1.36 -3.88
C SER A 132 -0.28 1.63 -4.66
N ASP A 133 -0.90 0.58 -5.19
CA ASP A 133 -2.00 0.70 -6.17
C ASP A 133 -3.29 1.16 -5.50
N ASP A 134 -3.65 0.54 -4.35
CA ASP A 134 -4.88 0.91 -3.64
C ASP A 134 -4.80 2.33 -3.08
N VAL A 135 -3.67 2.71 -2.49
CA VAL A 135 -3.45 4.10 -2.02
C VAL A 135 -3.49 5.07 -3.18
N THR A 136 -2.91 4.72 -4.35
CA THR A 136 -2.96 5.56 -5.54
C THR A 136 -4.39 5.73 -6.05
N ALA A 137 -5.18 4.65 -6.12
CA ALA A 137 -6.58 4.72 -6.53
C ALA A 137 -7.42 5.60 -5.59
N VAL A 138 -7.19 5.52 -4.27
CA VAL A 138 -7.85 6.39 -3.28
C VAL A 138 -7.41 7.84 -3.45
N ARG A 139 -6.12 8.10 -3.66
CA ARG A 139 -5.57 9.44 -3.91
C ARG A 139 -6.15 10.07 -5.17
N ASP A 140 -6.25 9.31 -6.26
CA ASP A 140 -6.78 9.82 -7.53
C ASP A 140 -8.28 10.16 -7.41
N ALA A 141 -9.05 9.35 -6.67
CA ALA A 141 -10.43 9.67 -6.34
C ALA A 141 -10.53 10.92 -5.45
N ALA A 142 -9.63 11.07 -4.48
CA ALA A 142 -9.59 12.20 -3.57
C ALA A 142 -9.21 13.52 -4.25
N ASN A 143 -8.30 13.48 -5.21
CA ASN A 143 -7.89 14.68 -5.96
C ASN A 143 -8.83 15.02 -7.11
N GLY A 144 -9.57 14.05 -7.63
CA GLY A 144 -10.45 14.20 -8.79
C GLY A 144 -11.93 14.13 -8.48
N ALA A 145 -12.43 12.96 -8.11
CA ALA A 145 -13.85 12.67 -8.00
C ALA A 145 -14.51 13.28 -6.75
N LEU A 146 -13.88 13.18 -5.57
CA LEU A 146 -14.47 13.67 -4.31
C LEU A 146 -14.65 15.19 -4.26
N PRO A 147 -13.67 16.02 -4.63
CA PRO A 147 -13.86 17.47 -4.70
C PRO A 147 -15.00 17.88 -5.65
N ARG A 148 -15.08 17.23 -6.81
CA ARG A 148 -16.14 17.51 -7.78
C ARG A 148 -17.50 17.05 -7.29
N LEU A 149 -17.58 15.95 -6.55
CA LEU A 149 -18.81 15.49 -5.89
C LEU A 149 -19.33 16.57 -4.92
N VAL A 150 -18.47 17.07 -4.03
CA VAL A 150 -18.83 18.12 -3.05
C VAL A 150 -19.30 19.37 -3.77
N ASN A 151 -18.55 19.84 -4.76
CA ASN A 151 -18.91 21.02 -5.56
C ASN A 151 -20.25 20.83 -6.28
N THR A 152 -20.46 19.68 -6.94
CA THR A 152 -21.71 19.39 -7.65
C THR A 152 -22.91 19.33 -6.69
N MET A 153 -22.75 18.69 -5.52
CA MET A 153 -23.85 18.63 -4.53
C MET A 153 -24.25 20.03 -4.06
N ILE A 154 -23.28 20.88 -3.72
CA ILE A 154 -23.55 22.26 -3.28
C ILE A 154 -24.21 23.05 -4.42
N MET A 155 -23.69 22.96 -5.64
CA MET A 155 -24.25 23.62 -6.81
C MET A 155 -25.71 23.19 -7.09
N VAL A 156 -26.02 21.87 -6.98
CA VAL A 156 -27.38 21.36 -7.15
C VAL A 156 -28.31 21.94 -6.10
N ILE A 157 -27.91 21.93 -4.82
CA ILE A 157 -28.73 22.47 -3.72
C ILE A 157 -29.00 23.94 -3.93
N VAL A 158 -27.98 24.75 -4.25
CA VAL A 158 -28.07 26.17 -4.46
C VAL A 158 -28.95 26.51 -5.69
N SER A 159 -28.78 25.76 -6.81
CA SER A 159 -29.55 25.99 -8.03
C SER A 159 -31.03 25.59 -7.90
N VAL A 160 -31.31 24.46 -7.21
CA VAL A 160 -32.69 24.04 -6.93
C VAL A 160 -33.36 25.06 -5.99
N GLY A 161 -32.64 25.56 -4.98
CA GLY A 161 -33.12 26.63 -4.13
C GLY A 161 -33.43 27.91 -4.89
N ALA A 162 -32.59 28.30 -5.85
CA ALA A 162 -32.80 29.44 -6.72
C ALA A 162 -34.04 29.29 -7.63
N LEU A 163 -34.23 28.08 -8.23
CA LEU A 163 -35.43 27.80 -9.02
C LEU A 163 -36.72 27.86 -8.17
N ALA A 164 -36.67 27.30 -6.96
CA ALA A 164 -37.79 27.34 -6.02
C ALA A 164 -38.14 28.78 -5.57
N SER A 165 -37.12 29.64 -5.40
CA SER A 165 -37.31 31.06 -5.02
C SER A 165 -37.91 31.92 -6.15
N LEU A 166 -37.66 31.57 -7.42
CA LEU A 166 -38.28 32.21 -8.56
C LEU A 166 -39.79 31.89 -8.62
N HIS A 167 -40.15 30.62 -8.60
CA HIS A 167 -41.52 30.15 -8.49
C HIS A 167 -41.57 28.65 -8.17
N PRO A 168 -42.40 28.20 -7.19
CA PRO A 168 -42.42 26.80 -6.77
C PRO A 168 -42.80 25.80 -7.87
N LEU A 169 -43.57 26.20 -8.86
CA LEU A 169 -43.99 25.37 -10.00
C LEU A 169 -42.82 24.88 -10.86
N PHE A 170 -41.67 25.55 -10.84
CA PHE A 170 -40.46 25.08 -11.53
C PHE A 170 -39.90 23.79 -10.95
N PHE A 171 -40.31 23.43 -9.70
CA PHE A 171 -39.91 22.19 -9.13
C PHE A 171 -40.52 20.96 -9.84
N VAL A 172 -41.70 21.10 -10.46
CA VAL A 172 -42.39 19.98 -11.14
C VAL A 172 -41.56 19.41 -12.29
N PRO A 173 -41.09 20.14 -13.30
CA PRO A 173 -40.27 19.62 -14.38
C PRO A 173 -38.90 19.14 -13.88
N VAL A 174 -38.31 19.75 -12.83
CA VAL A 174 -37.06 19.31 -12.23
C VAL A 174 -37.23 17.95 -11.53
N LEU A 175 -38.34 17.77 -10.79
CA LEU A 175 -38.68 16.49 -10.17
C LEU A 175 -38.91 15.40 -11.20
N LEU A 176 -39.63 15.71 -12.29
CA LEU A 176 -39.86 14.76 -13.39
C LEU A 176 -38.54 14.30 -14.01
N ALA A 177 -37.63 15.22 -14.28
CA ALA A 177 -36.29 14.89 -14.76
C ALA A 177 -35.51 14.03 -13.74
N GLY A 178 -35.63 14.34 -12.45
CA GLY A 178 -35.03 13.53 -11.37
C GLY A 178 -35.54 12.08 -11.37
N VAL A 179 -36.83 11.87 -11.59
CA VAL A 179 -37.43 10.54 -11.71
C VAL A 179 -36.86 9.82 -12.95
N LEU A 180 -36.81 10.48 -14.11
CA LEU A 180 -36.23 9.91 -15.33
C LEU A 180 -34.77 9.53 -15.16
N TYR A 181 -33.98 10.38 -14.48
CA TYR A 181 -32.58 10.09 -14.11
C TYR A 181 -32.50 8.87 -13.21
N GLY A 182 -33.32 8.83 -12.16
CA GLY A 182 -33.38 7.69 -11.24
C GLY A 182 -33.67 6.37 -11.93
N LEU A 183 -34.62 6.37 -12.87
CA LEU A 183 -34.97 5.19 -13.68
C LEU A 183 -33.82 4.78 -14.61
N ALA A 184 -33.19 5.74 -15.29
CA ALA A 184 -32.04 5.49 -16.16
C ALA A 184 -30.85 4.91 -15.38
N ILE A 185 -30.54 5.47 -14.22
CA ILE A 185 -29.47 5.00 -13.32
C ILE A 185 -29.80 3.60 -12.78
N ARG A 186 -31.03 3.37 -12.32
CA ARG A 186 -31.46 2.07 -11.79
C ARG A 186 -31.30 0.96 -12.84
N GLU A 187 -31.66 1.24 -14.08
CA GLU A 187 -31.50 0.27 -15.16
C GLU A 187 -30.05 0.04 -15.50
N PHE A 188 -29.24 1.11 -15.58
CA PHE A 188 -27.80 1.00 -15.80
C PHE A 188 -27.13 0.17 -14.71
N LEU A 189 -27.42 0.43 -13.42
CA LEU A 189 -26.85 -0.33 -12.30
C LEU A 189 -27.25 -1.82 -12.30
N ARG A 190 -28.36 -2.19 -12.96
CA ARG A 190 -28.76 -3.58 -13.14
C ARG A 190 -28.05 -4.27 -14.31
N THR A 191 -27.82 -3.54 -15.40
CA THR A 191 -27.31 -4.11 -16.66
C THR A 191 -25.80 -3.98 -16.82
N ALA A 192 -25.16 -2.98 -16.19
CA ALA A 192 -23.74 -2.69 -16.32
C ALA A 192 -22.81 -3.69 -15.62
N PRO A 193 -23.08 -4.19 -14.41
CA PRO A 193 -22.13 -5.02 -13.67
C PRO A 193 -21.73 -6.33 -14.38
N PRO A 194 -22.63 -7.09 -15.01
CA PRO A 194 -22.23 -8.30 -15.74
C PRO A 194 -21.36 -7.98 -16.97
N VAL A 195 -21.64 -6.88 -17.66
CA VAL A 195 -20.89 -6.46 -18.86
C VAL A 195 -19.47 -6.03 -18.48
N TYR A 196 -19.32 -5.18 -17.47
CA TYR A 196 -18.00 -4.71 -17.01
C TYR A 196 -17.18 -5.83 -16.34
N ARG A 197 -17.83 -6.80 -15.68
CA ARG A 197 -17.12 -8.00 -15.20
C ARG A 197 -16.57 -8.84 -16.34
N ALA A 198 -17.38 -9.06 -17.40
CA ALA A 198 -16.95 -9.81 -18.57
C ALA A 198 -15.82 -9.07 -19.33
N GLU A 199 -15.89 -7.75 -19.46
CA GLU A 199 -14.85 -6.91 -20.04
C GLU A 199 -13.53 -7.05 -19.25
N ARG A 200 -13.60 -6.95 -17.92
CA ARG A 200 -12.42 -7.10 -17.06
C ARG A 200 -11.79 -8.48 -17.17
N ASN A 201 -12.60 -9.53 -17.17
CA ASN A 201 -12.11 -10.90 -17.34
C ASN A 201 -11.45 -11.10 -18.71
N ALA A 202 -12.05 -10.58 -19.78
CA ALA A 202 -11.47 -10.66 -21.11
C ALA A 202 -10.15 -9.89 -21.22
N SER A 203 -10.06 -8.70 -20.61
CA SER A 203 -8.82 -7.90 -20.53
C SER A 203 -7.74 -8.62 -19.73
N THR A 204 -8.09 -9.26 -18.62
CA THR A 204 -7.14 -10.06 -17.81
C THR A 204 -6.61 -11.24 -18.62
N THR A 205 -7.49 -11.98 -19.32
CA THR A 205 -7.09 -13.11 -20.16
C THR A 205 -6.18 -12.66 -21.31
N GLN A 206 -6.47 -11.53 -21.94
CA GLN A 206 -5.60 -10.91 -22.94
C GLN A 206 -4.21 -10.62 -22.37
N SER A 207 -4.14 -9.95 -21.21
CA SER A 207 -2.86 -9.63 -20.55
C SER A 207 -2.08 -10.89 -20.20
N GLN A 208 -2.75 -11.94 -19.71
CA GLN A 208 -2.12 -13.23 -19.42
C GLN A 208 -1.51 -13.88 -20.66
N HIS A 209 -2.22 -13.86 -21.82
CA HIS A 209 -1.67 -14.36 -23.09
C HIS A 209 -0.44 -13.58 -23.54
N ILE A 210 -0.45 -12.25 -23.40
CA ILE A 210 0.70 -11.39 -23.74
C ILE A 210 1.87 -11.71 -22.83
N LEU A 211 1.69 -11.65 -21.49
CA LEU A 211 2.75 -11.88 -20.51
C LEU A 211 3.34 -13.29 -20.64
N SER A 212 2.49 -14.33 -20.75
CA SER A 212 2.99 -15.71 -20.91
C SER A 212 3.77 -15.91 -22.22
N THR A 213 3.44 -15.16 -23.27
CA THR A 213 4.16 -15.23 -24.55
C THR A 213 5.51 -14.52 -24.43
N ILE A 214 5.58 -13.37 -23.74
CA ILE A 214 6.83 -12.63 -23.53
C ILE A 214 7.77 -13.39 -22.60
N HIS A 215 7.27 -13.89 -21.46
CA HIS A 215 8.08 -14.65 -20.50
C HIS A 215 8.58 -15.98 -21.07
N GLY A 216 7.82 -16.60 -21.98
CA GLY A 216 8.18 -17.85 -22.64
C GLY A 216 8.78 -17.66 -24.04
N VAL A 217 9.34 -16.48 -24.38
CA VAL A 217 9.79 -16.16 -25.75
C VAL A 217 10.83 -17.15 -26.27
N ASP A 218 11.71 -17.63 -25.42
CA ASP A 218 12.74 -18.60 -25.81
C ASP A 218 12.10 -19.94 -26.18
N VAL A 219 11.10 -20.40 -25.43
CA VAL A 219 10.33 -21.61 -25.75
C VAL A 219 9.53 -21.41 -27.03
N VAL A 220 8.89 -20.25 -27.21
CA VAL A 220 8.12 -19.92 -28.41
C VAL A 220 9.01 -20.02 -29.66
N ARG A 221 10.23 -19.47 -29.60
CA ARG A 221 11.23 -19.52 -30.68
C ARG A 221 11.78 -20.92 -30.92
N ALA A 222 12.18 -21.59 -29.82
CA ALA A 222 12.75 -22.93 -29.91
C ALA A 222 11.81 -23.97 -30.55
N PHE A 223 10.50 -23.80 -30.36
CA PHE A 223 9.48 -24.72 -30.88
C PHE A 223 8.70 -24.19 -32.09
N GLY A 224 9.04 -22.99 -32.63
CA GLY A 224 8.36 -22.39 -33.78
C GLY A 224 6.86 -22.09 -33.56
N LEU A 225 6.51 -21.65 -32.32
CA LEU A 225 5.11 -21.44 -31.89
C LEU A 225 4.60 -20.01 -32.13
N GLU A 226 5.32 -19.17 -32.87
CA GLU A 226 5.01 -17.74 -33.06
C GLU A 226 3.59 -17.56 -33.60
N ASN A 227 3.22 -18.30 -34.64
CA ASN A 227 1.91 -18.21 -35.26
C ASN A 227 0.78 -18.63 -34.31
N LEU A 228 1.01 -19.67 -33.50
CA LEU A 228 0.03 -20.16 -32.52
C LEU A 228 -0.18 -19.12 -31.41
N ARG A 229 0.89 -18.58 -30.87
CA ARG A 229 0.83 -17.56 -29.80
C ARG A 229 0.24 -16.25 -30.28
N THR A 230 0.62 -15.78 -31.48
CA THR A 230 0.04 -14.58 -32.08
C THR A 230 -1.47 -14.71 -32.28
N ARG A 231 -1.95 -15.87 -32.74
CA ARG A 231 -3.40 -16.13 -32.87
C ARG A 231 -4.10 -16.14 -31.51
N ALA A 232 -3.49 -16.72 -30.48
CA ALA A 232 -4.04 -16.73 -29.13
C ALA A 232 -4.18 -15.30 -28.55
N VAL A 233 -3.14 -14.47 -28.72
CA VAL A 233 -3.17 -13.04 -28.33
C VAL A 233 -4.22 -12.28 -29.14
N ALA A 234 -4.28 -12.47 -30.46
CA ALA A 234 -5.27 -11.82 -31.32
C ALA A 234 -6.70 -12.17 -30.93
N ASN A 235 -7.00 -13.45 -30.65
CA ASN A 235 -8.31 -13.90 -30.19
C ASN A 235 -8.68 -13.31 -28.84
N GLY A 236 -7.75 -13.26 -27.89
CA GLY A 236 -7.94 -12.60 -26.59
C GLY A 236 -8.22 -11.11 -26.74
N SER A 237 -7.46 -10.43 -27.60
CA SER A 237 -7.66 -9.00 -27.92
C SER A 237 -9.02 -8.74 -28.54
N TRP A 238 -9.46 -9.63 -29.46
CA TRP A 238 -10.77 -9.51 -30.10
C TRP A 238 -11.94 -9.69 -29.12
N GLN A 239 -11.80 -10.59 -28.16
CA GLN A 239 -12.78 -10.75 -27.09
C GLN A 239 -12.83 -9.53 -26.17
N ALA A 240 -11.68 -8.98 -25.78
CA ALA A 240 -11.60 -7.76 -24.98
C ALA A 240 -12.25 -6.56 -25.69
N ILE A 241 -11.98 -6.38 -26.99
CA ILE A 241 -12.61 -5.33 -27.82
C ILE A 241 -14.14 -5.49 -27.87
N ARG A 242 -14.65 -6.71 -28.06
CA ARG A 242 -16.10 -6.95 -28.11
C ARG A 242 -16.81 -6.56 -26.80
N TRP A 243 -16.23 -6.89 -25.68
CA TRP A 243 -16.79 -6.53 -24.37
C TRP A 243 -16.65 -5.04 -24.09
N ASN A 244 -15.52 -4.42 -24.46
CA ASN A 244 -15.34 -2.97 -24.36
C ASN A 244 -16.38 -2.20 -25.17
N LEU A 245 -16.63 -2.63 -26.42
CA LEU A 245 -17.67 -2.02 -27.26
C LEU A 245 -19.07 -2.15 -26.64
N ARG A 246 -19.39 -3.30 -26.03
CA ARG A 246 -20.67 -3.48 -25.31
C ARG A 246 -20.76 -2.56 -24.09
N GLY A 247 -19.68 -2.41 -23.33
CA GLY A 247 -19.59 -1.49 -22.20
C GLY A 247 -19.78 -0.03 -22.64
N ARG A 248 -19.12 0.38 -23.74
CA ARG A 248 -19.29 1.72 -24.33
C ARG A 248 -20.73 1.95 -24.83
N PHE A 249 -21.32 0.98 -25.51
CA PHE A 249 -22.72 1.07 -25.96
C PHE A 249 -23.67 1.27 -24.78
N LEU A 250 -23.48 0.52 -23.70
CA LEU A 250 -24.27 0.65 -22.48
C LEU A 250 -24.10 2.03 -21.81
N GLY A 251 -22.85 2.52 -21.73
CA GLY A 251 -22.55 3.86 -21.24
C GLY A 251 -23.19 4.96 -22.11
N ASN A 252 -23.09 4.85 -23.43
CA ASN A 252 -23.72 5.80 -24.36
C ASN A 252 -25.25 5.77 -24.25
N THR A 253 -25.87 4.60 -24.06
CA THR A 253 -27.32 4.48 -23.83
C THR A 253 -27.74 5.23 -22.56
N LEU A 254 -26.95 5.15 -21.49
CA LEU A 254 -27.18 5.95 -20.28
C LEU A 254 -27.13 7.45 -20.61
N VAL A 255 -26.09 7.91 -21.32
CA VAL A 255 -25.93 9.33 -21.69
C VAL A 255 -27.14 9.81 -22.52
N VAL A 256 -27.61 9.03 -23.50
CA VAL A 256 -28.79 9.39 -24.31
C VAL A 256 -30.05 9.53 -23.44
N ARG A 257 -30.27 8.62 -22.49
CA ARG A 257 -31.41 8.71 -21.56
C ARG A 257 -31.32 9.92 -20.64
N LEU A 258 -30.12 10.27 -20.19
CA LEU A 258 -29.90 11.49 -19.38
C LEU A 258 -30.17 12.73 -20.22
N LEU A 259 -29.69 12.81 -21.47
CA LEU A 259 -29.99 13.89 -22.40
C LEU A 259 -31.50 14.03 -22.67
N ALA A 260 -32.21 12.92 -22.79
CA ALA A 260 -33.68 12.94 -22.92
C ALA A 260 -34.34 13.55 -21.68
N GLY A 261 -33.87 13.20 -20.48
CA GLY A 261 -34.32 13.81 -19.22
C GLY A 261 -34.03 15.31 -19.16
N GLU A 262 -32.84 15.73 -19.62
CA GLU A 262 -32.45 17.14 -19.74
C GLU A 262 -33.39 17.90 -20.69
N ALA A 263 -33.71 17.32 -21.84
CA ALA A 263 -34.64 17.92 -22.79
C ALA A 263 -36.04 18.07 -22.18
N VAL A 264 -36.56 17.05 -21.51
CA VAL A 264 -37.85 17.09 -20.81
C VAL A 264 -37.86 18.18 -19.74
N ALA A 265 -36.79 18.29 -18.92
CA ALA A 265 -36.70 19.35 -17.92
C ALA A 265 -36.65 20.73 -18.55
N THR A 266 -35.85 20.91 -19.60
CA THR A 266 -35.67 22.20 -20.26
C THR A 266 -36.98 22.65 -20.92
N ILE A 267 -37.64 21.77 -21.67
CA ILE A 267 -38.95 22.02 -22.27
C ILE A 267 -39.99 22.32 -21.19
N GLY A 268 -40.00 21.52 -20.11
CA GLY A 268 -40.93 21.70 -19.01
C GLY A 268 -40.75 23.03 -18.26
N VAL A 269 -39.51 23.45 -17.98
CA VAL A 269 -39.24 24.76 -17.34
C VAL A 269 -39.56 25.90 -18.30
N ALA A 270 -39.22 25.79 -19.59
CA ALA A 270 -39.56 26.81 -20.58
C ALA A 270 -41.08 26.95 -20.74
N TRP A 271 -41.81 25.82 -20.84
CA TRP A 271 -43.28 25.82 -20.93
C TRP A 271 -43.93 26.41 -19.66
N MET A 272 -43.48 26.02 -18.49
CA MET A 272 -43.95 26.54 -17.22
C MET A 272 -43.66 28.05 -17.11
N GLY A 273 -42.47 28.49 -17.55
CA GLY A 273 -42.09 29.90 -17.63
C GLY A 273 -43.04 30.69 -18.55
N TYR A 274 -43.35 30.13 -19.73
CA TYR A 274 -44.31 30.74 -20.65
C TYR A 274 -45.70 30.90 -20.01
N LEU A 275 -46.23 29.86 -19.36
CA LEU A 275 -47.53 29.93 -18.67
C LEU A 275 -47.54 30.97 -17.54
N LEU A 276 -46.46 31.06 -16.76
CA LEU A 276 -46.35 32.04 -15.69
C LEU A 276 -46.23 33.49 -16.19
N VAL A 277 -45.58 33.69 -17.33
CA VAL A 277 -45.45 35.00 -17.99
C VAL A 277 -46.80 35.44 -18.59
N THR A 278 -47.52 34.52 -19.25
CA THR A 278 -48.84 34.84 -19.84
C THR A 278 -49.93 35.07 -18.80
N THR A 279 -49.73 34.59 -17.57
CA THR A 279 -50.62 34.86 -16.42
C THR A 279 -50.15 36.02 -15.54
N ASP A 280 -49.22 36.83 -16.00
CA ASP A 280 -48.61 37.99 -15.30
C ASP A 280 -48.02 37.65 -13.90
N ARG A 281 -47.68 36.40 -13.66
CA ARG A 281 -47.07 35.93 -12.39
C ARG A 281 -45.55 36.01 -12.38
N LEU A 282 -44.92 36.14 -13.55
CA LEU A 282 -43.48 36.16 -13.69
C LEU A 282 -43.04 37.06 -14.84
N SER A 283 -41.89 37.73 -14.74
CA SER A 283 -41.30 38.45 -15.87
C SER A 283 -40.68 37.53 -16.91
N VAL A 284 -40.51 38.02 -18.13
CA VAL A 284 -39.83 37.26 -19.19
C VAL A 284 -38.36 37.00 -18.81
N GLY A 285 -37.70 37.95 -18.18
CA GLY A 285 -36.34 37.81 -17.71
C GLY A 285 -36.21 36.76 -16.60
N ALA A 286 -37.18 36.68 -15.68
CA ALA A 286 -37.18 35.66 -14.64
C ALA A 286 -37.43 34.27 -15.21
N ALA A 287 -38.29 34.12 -16.23
CA ALA A 287 -38.46 32.84 -16.94
C ALA A 287 -37.18 32.38 -17.66
N ALA A 288 -36.50 33.33 -18.35
CA ALA A 288 -35.20 33.07 -18.96
C ALA A 288 -34.13 32.69 -17.94
N THR A 289 -34.10 33.35 -16.76
CA THR A 289 -33.24 33.00 -15.64
C THR A 289 -33.44 31.56 -15.21
N ALA A 290 -34.70 31.10 -15.07
CA ALA A 290 -35.01 29.74 -14.67
C ALA A 290 -34.42 28.69 -15.65
N VAL A 291 -34.56 28.92 -16.97
CA VAL A 291 -33.98 28.06 -18.00
C VAL A 291 -32.44 28.02 -17.91
N LEU A 292 -31.80 29.19 -17.76
CA LEU A 292 -30.33 29.30 -17.66
C LEU A 292 -29.78 28.61 -16.41
N VAL A 293 -30.45 28.77 -15.26
CA VAL A 293 -30.08 28.07 -14.02
C VAL A 293 -30.20 26.56 -14.18
N LEU A 294 -31.27 26.08 -14.84
CA LEU A 294 -31.46 24.66 -15.11
C LEU A 294 -30.36 24.10 -16.02
N LEU A 295 -30.04 24.76 -17.12
CA LEU A 295 -29.01 24.30 -18.07
C LEU A 295 -27.63 24.12 -17.42
N ARG A 296 -27.30 24.91 -16.41
CA ARG A 296 -26.04 24.80 -15.66
C ARG A 296 -25.95 23.51 -14.86
N LEU A 297 -27.07 22.91 -14.45
CA LEU A 297 -27.09 21.71 -13.61
C LEU A 297 -26.69 20.44 -14.35
N PHE A 298 -26.92 20.37 -15.65
CA PHE A 298 -26.82 19.13 -16.38
C PHE A 298 -25.40 18.59 -16.49
N SER A 299 -24.44 19.42 -16.86
CA SER A 299 -23.04 18.98 -17.05
C SER A 299 -22.39 18.40 -15.78
N PRO A 300 -22.46 19.08 -14.62
CA PRO A 300 -21.92 18.55 -13.36
C PRO A 300 -22.60 17.25 -12.91
N VAL A 301 -23.92 17.15 -13.08
CA VAL A 301 -24.67 15.93 -12.71
C VAL A 301 -24.28 14.75 -13.59
N ARG A 302 -24.15 14.94 -14.91
CA ARG A 302 -23.66 13.87 -15.82
C ARG A 302 -22.25 13.43 -15.46
N PHE A 303 -21.38 14.39 -15.20
CA PHE A 303 -20.01 14.10 -14.79
C PHE A 303 -19.96 13.22 -13.53
N LEU A 304 -20.76 13.57 -12.52
CA LEU A 304 -20.85 12.80 -11.28
C LEU A 304 -21.23 11.33 -11.52
N LEU A 305 -22.21 11.09 -12.40
CA LEU A 305 -22.68 9.75 -12.72
C LEU A 305 -21.61 8.91 -13.44
N MET A 306 -20.80 9.52 -14.29
CA MET A 306 -19.68 8.86 -14.96
C MET A 306 -18.55 8.46 -13.98
N PHE A 307 -18.38 9.19 -12.90
CA PHE A 307 -17.35 8.91 -11.89
C PHE A 307 -17.79 7.93 -10.81
N LEU A 308 -19.05 7.48 -10.81
CA LEU A 308 -19.58 6.57 -9.78
C LEU A 308 -18.77 5.26 -9.68
N ASN A 309 -18.34 4.71 -10.82
CA ASN A 309 -17.51 3.51 -10.86
C ASN A 309 -16.14 3.71 -10.20
N ASN A 310 -15.52 4.88 -10.43
CA ASN A 310 -14.22 5.22 -9.85
C ASN A 310 -14.34 5.40 -8.32
N LEU A 311 -15.45 5.99 -7.85
CA LEU A 311 -15.73 6.13 -6.42
C LEU A 311 -15.96 4.77 -5.75
N GLN A 312 -16.66 3.84 -6.41
CA GLN A 312 -16.84 2.48 -5.91
C GLN A 312 -15.52 1.72 -5.84
N ALA A 313 -14.67 1.82 -6.87
CA ALA A 313 -13.34 1.21 -6.86
C ALA A 313 -12.47 1.78 -5.74
N ALA A 314 -12.41 3.11 -5.60
CA ALA A 314 -11.67 3.78 -4.53
C ALA A 314 -12.19 3.40 -3.13
N TRP A 315 -13.50 3.19 -2.98
CA TRP A 315 -14.09 2.73 -1.71
C TRP A 315 -13.58 1.34 -1.32
N VAL A 316 -13.55 0.40 -2.26
CA VAL A 316 -13.01 -0.94 -2.01
C VAL A 316 -11.52 -0.88 -1.68
N CYS A 317 -10.74 -0.07 -2.40
CA CYS A 317 -9.32 0.15 -2.10
C CYS A 317 -9.14 0.75 -0.69
N LEU A 318 -9.98 1.71 -0.30
CA LEU A 318 -9.95 2.29 1.05
C LEU A 318 -10.29 1.25 2.14
N GLN A 319 -11.26 0.35 1.88
CA GLN A 319 -11.56 -0.75 2.80
C GLN A 319 -10.37 -1.72 2.94
N ARG A 320 -9.61 -1.96 1.87
CA ARG A 320 -8.39 -2.80 1.89
C ARG A 320 -7.27 -2.14 2.69
N VAL A 321 -7.04 -0.85 2.48
CA VAL A 321 -6.03 -0.06 3.22
C VAL A 321 -6.36 -0.03 4.72
N VAL A 322 -7.60 0.32 5.07
CA VAL A 322 -8.04 0.37 6.48
C VAL A 322 -8.07 -1.03 7.10
N GLY A 323 -8.32 -2.07 6.31
CA GLY A 323 -8.25 -3.46 6.76
C GLY A 323 -6.87 -3.85 7.30
N VAL A 324 -5.79 -3.33 6.69
CA VAL A 324 -4.43 -3.51 7.22
C VAL A 324 -4.25 -2.75 8.53
N ILE A 325 -4.73 -1.50 8.61
CA ILE A 325 -4.64 -0.68 9.84
C ILE A 325 -5.34 -1.37 11.02
N GLN A 326 -6.48 -2.01 10.77
CA GLN A 326 -7.25 -2.74 11.78
C GLN A 326 -6.67 -4.12 12.13
N ALA A 327 -5.74 -4.64 11.32
CA ALA A 327 -5.05 -5.89 11.60
C ALA A 327 -3.94 -5.75 12.65
N ARG A 328 -3.79 -4.56 13.24
CA ARG A 328 -2.84 -4.29 14.33
C ARG A 328 -3.01 -5.31 15.44
N HIS A 329 -1.93 -6.05 15.70
CA HIS A 329 -1.81 -6.82 16.92
C HIS A 329 -1.24 -5.90 18.01
N ASP A 330 -1.79 -5.96 19.21
CA ASP A 330 -1.19 -5.32 20.39
C ASP A 330 0.04 -6.15 20.84
N LYS A 331 1.03 -6.32 19.94
CA LYS A 331 2.35 -6.68 20.44
C LYS A 331 2.84 -5.47 21.24
N PRO A 332 3.30 -5.68 22.49
CA PRO A 332 3.89 -4.60 23.25
C PRO A 332 4.97 -3.96 22.38
N ALA A 333 4.92 -2.63 22.26
CA ALA A 333 5.96 -1.87 21.57
C ALA A 333 7.31 -2.39 22.09
N ILE A 334 8.19 -2.81 21.15
CA ILE A 334 9.53 -3.26 21.50
C ILE A 334 10.10 -2.14 22.35
N SER A 335 10.28 -2.40 23.64
CA SER A 335 10.75 -1.42 24.59
C SER A 335 12.13 -0.93 24.12
N GLU A 336 12.28 0.36 23.83
CA GLU A 336 13.55 0.96 23.41
C GLU A 336 14.66 0.86 24.47
N ARG A 337 14.32 0.43 25.69
CA ARG A 337 15.26 0.19 26.77
C ARG A 337 15.62 -1.27 26.86
N TYR A 338 16.52 -1.70 25.98
CA TYR A 338 17.15 -3.00 26.13
C TYR A 338 18.12 -2.99 27.33
N GLN A 339 17.96 -3.97 28.22
CA GLN A 339 19.02 -4.22 29.21
C GLN A 339 20.22 -4.82 28.45
N ARG A 340 21.34 -4.09 28.47
CA ARG A 340 22.64 -4.60 28.04
C ARG A 340 23.11 -5.60 29.08
N GLY A 341 23.21 -6.84 28.71
CA GLY A 341 23.72 -7.89 29.58
C GLY A 341 23.61 -9.26 28.94
N PRO A 342 24.37 -10.23 29.42
CA PRO A 342 24.31 -11.59 28.90
C PRO A 342 22.89 -12.16 29.09
N THR A 343 22.33 -12.72 28.05
CA THR A 343 20.95 -13.21 27.98
C THR A 343 20.96 -14.67 27.60
N SER A 344 20.47 -15.57 28.47
CA SER A 344 20.26 -16.97 28.10
C SER A 344 18.95 -17.16 27.33
N ILE A 345 18.91 -18.20 26.52
CA ILE A 345 17.73 -18.60 25.76
C ILE A 345 17.27 -19.96 26.26
N HIS A 346 16.00 -20.07 26.64
CA HIS A 346 15.38 -21.31 27.07
C HIS A 346 14.19 -21.66 26.16
N VAL A 347 14.28 -22.79 25.47
CA VAL A 347 13.25 -23.33 24.60
C VAL A 347 12.63 -24.54 25.32
N ASP A 348 11.35 -24.44 25.75
CA ASP A 348 10.66 -25.50 26.48
C ASP A 348 9.57 -26.15 25.65
N ARG A 349 9.78 -27.39 25.27
CA ARG A 349 8.84 -28.30 24.57
C ARG A 349 8.11 -27.68 23.39
N VAL A 350 8.82 -26.94 22.57
CA VAL A 350 8.27 -26.22 21.43
C VAL A 350 7.86 -27.17 20.32
N SER A 351 6.60 -27.07 19.89
CA SER A 351 6.09 -27.69 18.67
C SER A 351 5.58 -26.63 17.72
N PHE A 352 5.84 -26.80 16.43
CA PHE A 352 5.49 -25.81 15.42
C PHE A 352 5.25 -26.47 14.05
N GLY A 353 4.27 -25.95 13.32
CA GLY A 353 4.00 -26.26 11.91
C GLY A 353 3.53 -25.03 11.16
N TYR A 354 3.90 -24.94 9.89
CA TYR A 354 3.48 -23.84 9.02
C TYR A 354 2.00 -23.98 8.68
N GLN A 355 1.24 -22.90 8.86
CA GLN A 355 -0.19 -22.85 8.58
C GLN A 355 -0.97 -23.97 9.31
N ASP A 356 -1.89 -24.63 8.63
CA ASP A 356 -2.65 -25.80 9.13
C ASP A 356 -1.96 -27.14 8.74
N GLY A 357 -0.70 -27.07 8.29
CA GLY A 357 0.09 -28.23 7.91
C GLY A 357 0.59 -29.05 9.11
N PRO A 358 1.25 -30.19 8.85
CA PRO A 358 1.85 -31.02 9.89
C PRO A 358 2.94 -30.25 10.64
N ASP A 359 3.21 -30.67 11.86
CA ASP A 359 4.30 -30.09 12.64
C ASP A 359 5.65 -30.37 11.99
N VAL A 360 6.50 -29.36 11.94
CA VAL A 360 7.88 -29.38 11.48
C VAL A 360 8.83 -29.54 12.67
N LEU A 361 8.43 -29.04 13.84
CA LEU A 361 9.14 -29.21 15.11
C LEU A 361 8.26 -29.98 16.09
N HIS A 362 8.85 -30.96 16.76
CA HIS A 362 8.17 -31.88 17.64
C HIS A 362 8.77 -31.84 19.05
N THR A 363 8.17 -31.07 19.95
CA THR A 363 8.53 -30.99 21.37
C THR A 363 10.04 -30.71 21.59
N VAL A 364 10.55 -29.71 20.89
CA VAL A 364 11.96 -29.28 20.97
C VAL A 364 12.22 -28.58 22.29
N SER A 365 13.23 -29.03 23.02
CA SER A 365 13.76 -28.38 24.22
C SER A 365 15.25 -28.13 24.05
N LEU A 366 15.70 -26.91 24.33
CA LEU A 366 17.09 -26.48 24.15
C LEU A 366 17.41 -25.32 25.09
N ASP A 367 18.54 -25.37 25.76
CA ASP A 367 19.07 -24.32 26.61
C ASP A 367 20.36 -23.77 26.01
N ILE A 368 20.44 -22.42 25.88
CA ILE A 368 21.66 -21.72 25.44
C ILE A 368 22.07 -20.79 26.57
N PRO A 369 23.16 -21.07 27.29
CA PRO A 369 23.64 -20.21 28.35
C PRO A 369 24.04 -18.84 27.83
N ALA A 370 23.97 -17.85 28.71
CA ALA A 370 24.34 -16.47 28.36
C ALA A 370 25.80 -16.38 27.90
N GLY A 371 26.04 -15.77 26.75
CA GLY A 371 27.37 -15.61 26.15
C GLY A 371 27.90 -16.84 25.41
N HIS A 372 27.14 -17.95 25.33
CA HIS A 372 27.52 -19.17 24.62
C HIS A 372 27.06 -19.13 23.18
N THR A 373 27.83 -19.80 22.32
CA THR A 373 27.49 -20.05 20.92
C THR A 373 27.02 -21.49 20.76
N MET A 374 25.72 -21.66 20.46
CA MET A 374 25.13 -22.95 20.11
C MET A 374 25.07 -23.11 18.59
N VAL A 375 25.60 -24.20 18.06
CA VAL A 375 25.55 -24.50 16.63
C VAL A 375 24.55 -25.61 16.37
N LEU A 376 23.54 -25.34 15.51
CA LEU A 376 22.57 -26.33 15.04
C LEU A 376 23.10 -27.04 13.78
N VAL A 377 23.19 -28.36 13.84
CA VAL A 377 23.55 -29.20 12.69
C VAL A 377 22.45 -30.21 12.40
N GLY A 378 22.44 -30.79 11.21
CA GLY A 378 21.46 -31.81 10.80
C GLY A 378 21.16 -31.75 9.30
N GLU A 379 20.42 -32.72 8.80
CA GLU A 379 20.06 -32.80 7.38
C GLU A 379 19.20 -31.58 6.92
N SER A 380 19.17 -31.34 5.60
CA SER A 380 18.27 -30.34 5.02
C SER A 380 16.82 -30.74 5.31
N GLY A 381 16.01 -29.80 5.78
CA GLY A 381 14.62 -30.06 6.17
C GLY A 381 14.43 -30.54 7.62
N ALA A 382 15.49 -30.69 8.42
CA ALA A 382 15.39 -31.11 9.84
C ALA A 382 14.71 -30.07 10.76
N GLY A 383 14.39 -28.85 10.26
CA GLY A 383 13.70 -27.80 11.03
C GLY A 383 14.61 -26.74 11.65
N LYS A 384 15.90 -26.68 11.30
CA LYS A 384 16.90 -25.77 11.86
C LYS A 384 16.51 -24.28 11.69
N SER A 385 16.25 -23.85 10.46
CA SER A 385 15.84 -22.46 10.15
C SER A 385 14.50 -22.10 10.78
N THR A 386 13.60 -23.08 10.94
CA THR A 386 12.33 -22.90 11.64
C THR A 386 12.56 -22.61 13.13
N LEU A 387 13.46 -23.36 13.78
CA LEU A 387 13.84 -23.11 15.18
C LEU A 387 14.52 -21.75 15.32
N ALA A 388 15.43 -21.39 14.41
CA ALA A 388 16.09 -20.09 14.37
C ALA A 388 15.07 -18.93 14.27
N ALA A 389 14.07 -19.04 13.39
CA ALA A 389 13.00 -18.05 13.23
C ALA A 389 12.08 -17.94 14.47
N LEU A 390 11.82 -19.05 15.15
CA LEU A 390 11.07 -19.08 16.42
C LEU A 390 11.85 -18.39 17.55
N VAL A 391 13.14 -18.68 17.69
CA VAL A 391 14.02 -18.03 18.69
C VAL A 391 14.17 -16.54 18.38
N ALA A 392 14.19 -16.15 17.10
CA ALA A 392 14.17 -14.76 16.67
C ALA A 392 12.84 -14.02 16.96
N GLY A 393 11.78 -14.75 17.35
CA GLY A 393 10.45 -14.17 17.58
C GLY A 393 9.71 -13.77 16.30
N LEU A 394 10.18 -14.24 15.14
CA LEU A 394 9.49 -14.04 13.84
C LEU A 394 8.29 -14.97 13.66
N LEU A 395 8.34 -16.13 14.33
CA LEU A 395 7.29 -17.14 14.36
C LEU A 395 6.82 -17.34 15.81
N GLU A 396 5.56 -17.76 15.99
CA GLU A 396 5.01 -18.10 17.31
C GLU A 396 4.83 -19.62 17.41
N PRO A 397 5.28 -20.27 18.50
CA PRO A 397 5.11 -21.71 18.68
C PRO A 397 3.63 -22.08 18.82
N ARG A 398 3.24 -23.26 18.31
CA ARG A 398 1.91 -23.82 18.54
C ARG A 398 1.75 -24.33 19.97
N GLN A 399 2.81 -24.92 20.52
CA GLN A 399 2.87 -25.45 21.89
C GLN A 399 4.26 -25.17 22.44
N GLY A 400 4.37 -25.09 23.76
CA GLY A 400 5.60 -24.78 24.46
C GLY A 400 5.85 -23.28 24.54
N SER A 401 7.05 -22.89 24.96
CA SER A 401 7.43 -21.47 25.11
C SER A 401 8.92 -21.27 24.85
N ILE A 402 9.25 -20.04 24.45
CA ILE A 402 10.65 -19.58 24.33
C ILE A 402 10.79 -18.36 25.23
N THR A 403 11.74 -18.43 26.16
CA THR A 403 11.98 -17.38 27.13
C THR A 403 13.44 -16.96 27.12
N MET A 404 13.68 -15.67 27.42
CA MET A 404 15.01 -15.07 27.55
C MET A 404 15.15 -14.44 28.94
N THR A 405 16.29 -14.62 29.59
CA THR A 405 16.51 -14.14 30.97
C THR A 405 16.30 -12.65 31.13
N SER A 406 16.61 -11.85 30.11
CA SER A 406 16.41 -10.38 30.10
C SER A 406 15.01 -9.95 29.66
N GLY A 407 14.02 -10.86 29.64
CA GLY A 407 12.69 -10.60 29.10
C GLY A 407 12.72 -10.47 27.57
N HIS A 408 12.33 -9.33 27.02
CA HIS A 408 12.40 -9.08 25.58
C HIS A 408 13.78 -8.52 25.21
N ALA A 409 14.79 -9.38 25.04
CA ALA A 409 16.09 -8.97 24.53
C ALA A 409 16.02 -8.65 23.01
N ARG A 410 16.80 -7.67 22.58
CA ARG A 410 16.94 -7.41 21.13
C ARG A 410 17.64 -8.60 20.47
N THR A 411 16.92 -9.32 19.64
CA THR A 411 17.46 -10.44 18.84
C THR A 411 17.65 -9.97 17.41
N VAL A 412 18.80 -10.24 16.83
CA VAL A 412 19.08 -9.99 15.41
C VAL A 412 19.23 -11.35 14.71
N LEU A 413 18.43 -11.56 13.68
CA LEU A 413 18.55 -12.70 12.78
C LEU A 413 19.18 -12.27 11.46
N ILE A 414 20.26 -12.91 11.07
CA ILE A 414 20.83 -12.83 9.73
C ILE A 414 20.40 -14.08 8.99
N SER A 415 19.48 -13.92 8.04
CA SER A 415 18.93 -15.00 7.22
C SER A 415 19.77 -15.24 5.96
N GLN A 416 19.48 -16.32 5.26
CA GLN A 416 20.09 -16.66 3.96
C GLN A 416 19.81 -15.56 2.91
N ASP A 417 18.58 -15.07 2.83
CA ASP A 417 18.19 -14.00 1.90
C ASP A 417 18.51 -12.64 2.52
N ILE A 418 19.61 -12.02 2.07
CA ILE A 418 20.04 -10.73 2.56
C ILE A 418 19.51 -9.63 1.64
N HIS A 419 18.82 -8.67 2.27
CA HIS A 419 18.35 -7.48 1.57
C HIS A 419 19.35 -6.32 1.69
N THR A 420 19.73 -5.76 0.52
CA THR A 420 20.50 -4.51 0.43
C THR A 420 19.53 -3.40 0.05
N PHE A 421 19.42 -2.38 0.90
CA PHE A 421 18.58 -1.23 0.62
C PHE A 421 19.21 -0.33 -0.45
N SER A 422 18.36 0.33 -1.24
CA SER A 422 18.83 1.30 -2.23
C SER A 422 19.23 2.60 -1.55
N GLY A 423 20.48 3.00 -1.69
CA GLY A 423 21.09 4.17 -1.06
C GLY A 423 22.60 4.05 -1.11
N THR A 424 23.33 4.85 -0.36
CA THR A 424 24.78 4.66 -0.21
C THR A 424 25.06 3.42 0.65
N LEU A 425 26.23 2.81 0.48
CA LEU A 425 26.66 1.72 1.36
C LEU A 425 26.72 2.19 2.82
N PHE A 426 27.10 3.46 3.03
CA PHE A 426 27.07 4.11 4.33
C PHE A 426 25.68 4.09 4.96
N ASP A 427 24.65 4.55 4.21
CA ASP A 427 23.27 4.58 4.71
C ASP A 427 22.77 3.18 5.05
N ASP A 428 23.11 2.20 4.21
CA ASP A 428 22.67 0.82 4.38
C ASP A 428 23.29 0.15 5.61
N VAL A 429 24.58 0.37 5.87
CA VAL A 429 25.26 -0.14 7.07
C VAL A 429 24.80 0.62 8.32
N ALA A 430 24.60 1.93 8.24
CA ALA A 430 24.15 2.78 9.34
C ALA A 430 22.77 2.40 9.90
N LEU A 431 21.93 1.65 9.14
CA LEU A 431 20.67 1.07 9.65
C LEU A 431 20.86 0.16 10.88
N GLY A 432 22.07 -0.35 11.10
CA GLY A 432 22.40 -1.13 12.28
C GLY A 432 22.55 -0.31 13.56
N LEU A 433 22.72 1.00 13.46
CA LEU A 433 22.94 1.87 14.61
C LEU A 433 21.75 1.86 15.58
N PRO A 434 21.99 1.94 16.89
CA PRO A 434 20.92 2.07 17.87
C PRO A 434 20.24 3.45 17.79
N ALA A 435 18.97 3.55 18.22
CA ALA A 435 18.20 4.80 18.18
C ALA A 435 18.93 5.98 18.87
N GLN A 436 19.72 5.70 19.91
CA GLN A 436 20.53 6.73 20.59
C GLN A 436 21.62 7.34 19.70
N ALA A 437 21.93 6.75 18.56
CA ALA A 437 22.89 7.28 17.60
C ALA A 437 22.32 8.40 16.72
N GLU A 438 21.01 8.67 16.79
CA GLU A 438 20.40 9.83 16.10
C GLU A 438 21.03 11.17 16.53
N ASP A 439 21.47 11.25 17.79
CA ASP A 439 22.14 12.43 18.36
C ASP A 439 23.65 12.43 18.14
N TRP A 440 24.23 11.45 17.46
CA TRP A 440 25.69 11.41 17.27
C TRP A 440 26.12 12.40 16.17
N PRO A 441 27.31 13.03 16.35
CA PRO A 441 27.94 13.78 15.26
C PRO A 441 28.17 12.90 14.05
N GLY A 442 27.98 13.43 12.83
CA GLY A 442 28.10 12.68 11.60
C GLY A 442 29.47 11.97 11.43
N GLU A 443 30.56 12.57 11.88
CA GLU A 443 31.90 11.97 11.91
C GLU A 443 31.92 10.69 12.76
N ARG A 444 31.34 10.73 13.94
CA ARG A 444 31.25 9.56 14.82
C ARG A 444 30.45 8.42 14.21
N VAL A 445 29.36 8.74 13.50
CA VAL A 445 28.57 7.74 12.77
C VAL A 445 29.41 7.11 11.66
N ARG A 446 30.18 7.95 10.93
CA ARG A 446 31.05 7.49 9.84
C ARG A 446 32.16 6.58 10.34
N ASP A 447 32.80 6.95 11.43
CA ASP A 447 33.86 6.13 12.05
C ASP A 447 33.33 4.78 12.54
N ALA A 448 32.13 4.77 13.13
CA ALA A 448 31.48 3.54 13.58
C ALA A 448 31.16 2.60 12.41
N VAL A 449 30.66 3.13 11.29
CA VAL A 449 30.38 2.37 10.07
C VAL A 449 31.67 1.79 9.48
N LEU A 450 32.73 2.59 9.36
CA LEU A 450 34.03 2.14 8.85
C LEU A 450 34.63 1.03 9.74
N ALA A 451 34.62 1.23 11.06
CA ALA A 451 35.12 0.23 12.00
C ALA A 451 34.32 -1.09 11.94
N ALA A 452 32.99 -1.03 11.71
CA ALA A 452 32.18 -2.23 11.56
C ALA A 452 32.51 -2.97 10.26
N LEU A 453 32.72 -2.25 9.15
CA LEU A 453 33.12 -2.84 7.87
C LEU A 453 34.52 -3.47 7.93
N GLU A 454 35.47 -2.82 8.60
CA GLU A 454 36.81 -3.33 8.84
C GLU A 454 36.77 -4.66 9.65
N ARG A 455 35.99 -4.67 10.73
CA ARG A 455 35.82 -5.87 11.59
C ARG A 455 35.25 -7.08 10.85
N VAL A 456 34.42 -6.87 9.85
CA VAL A 456 33.92 -7.98 9.00
C VAL A 456 34.81 -8.27 7.81
N GLY A 457 35.97 -7.60 7.69
CA GLY A 457 36.92 -7.79 6.59
C GLY A 457 36.37 -7.38 5.22
N ALA A 458 35.65 -6.27 5.16
CA ALA A 458 35.06 -5.76 3.92
C ALA A 458 36.05 -4.89 3.11
N ASP A 459 37.28 -5.41 2.85
CA ASP A 459 38.36 -4.69 2.15
C ASP A 459 37.98 -4.27 0.73
N TRP A 460 37.00 -4.91 0.12
CA TRP A 460 36.47 -4.59 -1.19
C TRP A 460 35.81 -3.18 -1.24
N VAL A 461 35.46 -2.61 -0.11
CA VAL A 461 34.87 -1.26 -0.04
C VAL A 461 35.82 -0.19 -0.60
N GLU A 462 37.12 -0.35 -0.39
CA GLU A 462 38.14 0.54 -0.94
C GLU A 462 38.22 0.48 -2.48
N GLN A 463 37.76 -0.63 -3.08
CA GLN A 463 37.74 -0.83 -4.54
C GLN A 463 36.48 -0.23 -5.19
N LEU A 464 35.51 0.23 -4.40
CA LEU A 464 34.33 0.89 -4.94
C LEU A 464 34.64 2.31 -5.41
N PRO A 465 33.94 2.82 -6.47
CA PRO A 465 34.23 4.13 -7.06
C PRO A 465 34.22 5.30 -6.09
N HIS A 466 33.41 5.22 -5.04
CA HIS A 466 33.26 6.25 -4.02
C HIS A 466 33.35 5.68 -2.59
N GLY A 467 34.01 4.53 -2.39
CA GLY A 467 34.10 3.86 -1.12
C GLY A 467 32.72 3.61 -0.48
N ILE A 468 32.55 3.98 0.80
CA ILE A 468 31.27 3.82 1.51
C ILE A 468 30.14 4.72 0.97
N ASP A 469 30.44 5.77 0.21
CA ASP A 469 29.46 6.66 -0.38
C ASP A 469 28.96 6.14 -1.75
N THR A 470 29.41 4.96 -2.18
CA THR A 470 28.94 4.30 -3.41
C THR A 470 27.47 3.89 -3.26
N VAL A 471 26.64 4.25 -4.25
CA VAL A 471 25.23 3.83 -4.30
C VAL A 471 25.15 2.34 -4.59
N VAL A 472 24.47 1.60 -3.72
CA VAL A 472 24.27 0.14 -3.78
C VAL A 472 22.79 -0.24 -3.91
N GLY A 473 22.52 -1.52 -4.05
CA GLY A 473 21.16 -2.04 -4.15
C GLY A 473 20.60 -1.98 -5.57
N ARG A 474 19.28 -1.94 -5.69
CA ARG A 474 18.55 -2.12 -6.96
C ARG A 474 18.90 -1.04 -8.01
N LEU A 475 19.22 0.16 -7.58
CA LEU A 475 19.48 1.33 -8.44
C LEU A 475 20.97 1.66 -8.58
N GLY A 476 21.85 0.90 -7.92
CA GLY A 476 23.30 1.14 -7.90
C GLY A 476 24.13 -0.11 -8.18
N THR A 477 25.32 -0.15 -7.61
CA THR A 477 26.24 -1.28 -7.70
C THR A 477 25.63 -2.51 -7.04
N ARG A 478 25.54 -3.61 -7.78
CA ARG A 478 25.10 -4.90 -7.22
C ARG A 478 26.23 -5.51 -6.42
N LEU A 479 25.99 -5.75 -5.15
CA LEU A 479 26.89 -6.49 -4.29
C LEU A 479 26.82 -7.98 -4.64
N SER A 480 27.94 -8.68 -4.55
CA SER A 480 27.94 -10.14 -4.57
C SER A 480 27.24 -10.69 -3.30
N PRO A 481 26.77 -11.95 -3.29
CA PRO A 481 26.17 -12.54 -2.10
C PRO A 481 27.10 -12.44 -0.88
N ALA A 482 28.40 -12.67 -1.05
CA ALA A 482 29.39 -12.56 0.03
C ALA A 482 29.51 -11.12 0.56
N GLN A 483 29.55 -10.13 -0.32
CA GLN A 483 29.59 -8.71 0.07
C GLN A 483 28.33 -8.28 0.81
N ALA A 484 27.15 -8.69 0.31
CA ALA A 484 25.88 -8.40 0.96
C ALA A 484 25.83 -9.00 2.38
N GLN A 485 26.43 -10.19 2.54
CA GLN A 485 26.51 -10.85 3.83
C GLN A 485 27.44 -10.12 4.82
N GLN A 486 28.59 -9.64 4.36
CA GLN A 486 29.47 -8.79 5.18
C GLN A 486 28.73 -7.49 5.60
N VAL A 487 27.93 -6.89 4.72
CA VAL A 487 27.08 -5.73 5.08
C VAL A 487 26.07 -6.08 6.17
N ALA A 488 25.40 -7.24 6.08
CA ALA A 488 24.47 -7.66 7.12
C ALA A 488 25.15 -7.94 8.47
N LEU A 489 26.33 -8.53 8.45
CA LEU A 489 27.16 -8.75 9.65
C LEU A 489 27.65 -7.42 10.24
N ALA A 490 28.05 -6.44 9.40
CA ALA A 490 28.44 -5.11 9.86
C ALA A 490 27.26 -4.39 10.54
N ARG A 491 26.04 -4.49 9.98
CA ARG A 491 24.81 -3.98 10.65
C ARG A 491 24.59 -4.64 12.01
N ALA A 492 24.79 -5.95 12.11
CA ALA A 492 24.64 -6.67 13.38
C ALA A 492 25.69 -6.25 14.41
N LEU A 493 26.92 -5.98 14.00
CA LEU A 493 27.97 -5.45 14.89
C LEU A 493 27.60 -4.05 15.41
N LEU A 494 27.08 -3.16 14.56
CA LEU A 494 26.63 -1.83 14.96
C LEU A 494 25.41 -1.89 15.89
N ALA A 495 24.50 -2.83 15.64
CA ALA A 495 23.31 -3.02 16.47
C ALA A 495 23.63 -3.53 17.87
N ASP A 496 24.79 -4.15 18.05
CA ASP A 496 25.29 -4.77 19.29
C ASP A 496 24.21 -5.50 20.09
N PRO A 497 23.52 -6.50 19.48
CA PRO A 497 22.44 -7.19 20.15
C PRO A 497 22.99 -8.18 21.20
N PRO A 498 22.29 -8.40 22.33
CA PRO A 498 22.65 -9.43 23.30
C PRO A 498 22.48 -10.86 22.76
N VAL A 499 21.60 -11.04 21.77
CA VAL A 499 21.33 -12.31 21.09
C VAL A 499 21.48 -12.15 19.59
N ILE A 500 22.28 -13.00 18.97
CA ILE A 500 22.44 -13.05 17.50
C ILE A 500 22.11 -14.45 16.98
N ILE A 501 21.40 -14.50 15.88
CA ILE A 501 21.05 -15.73 15.18
C ILE A 501 21.59 -15.66 13.77
N LEU A 502 22.38 -16.66 13.36
CA LEU A 502 22.93 -16.75 12.01
C LEU A 502 22.31 -17.98 11.31
N ASP A 503 21.54 -17.76 10.25
CA ASP A 503 20.95 -18.84 9.45
C ASP A 503 21.59 -18.85 8.07
N GLU A 504 22.39 -19.90 7.77
CA GLU A 504 23.13 -20.09 6.50
C GLU A 504 24.06 -18.93 6.09
N ALA A 505 24.57 -18.19 7.07
CA ALA A 505 25.32 -16.95 6.86
C ALA A 505 26.58 -17.06 5.96
N THR A 506 26.92 -18.22 5.39
CA THR A 506 28.15 -18.40 4.59
C THR A 506 27.98 -19.32 3.37
N ALA A 507 26.74 -19.73 3.03
CA ALA A 507 26.49 -20.84 2.09
C ALA A 507 26.88 -20.54 0.62
N GLU A 508 26.77 -19.30 0.14
CA GLU A 508 26.90 -18.97 -1.29
C GLU A 508 28.26 -18.42 -1.71
N ALA A 509 29.24 -18.32 -0.82
CA ALA A 509 30.57 -17.81 -1.16
C ALA A 509 31.47 -18.89 -1.76
N GLY A 510 32.11 -18.60 -2.91
CA GLY A 510 33.18 -19.44 -3.44
C GLY A 510 34.33 -19.59 -2.43
N SER A 511 35.23 -20.57 -2.61
CA SER A 511 36.24 -20.98 -1.61
C SER A 511 37.07 -19.86 -0.98
N SER A 512 37.41 -18.82 -1.73
CA SER A 512 38.17 -17.66 -1.20
C SER A 512 37.34 -16.69 -0.34
N GLY A 513 36.04 -16.54 -0.64
CA GLY A 513 35.12 -15.70 0.12
C GLY A 513 34.62 -16.36 1.42
N ALA A 514 34.63 -17.68 1.46
CA ALA A 514 34.10 -18.46 2.59
C ALA A 514 34.88 -18.20 3.89
N THR A 515 36.23 -18.21 3.82
CA THR A 515 37.10 -17.96 5.00
C THR A 515 36.92 -16.56 5.58
N ALA A 516 36.72 -15.55 4.71
CA ALA A 516 36.45 -14.18 5.14
C ALA A 516 35.10 -14.07 5.85
N LEU A 517 34.06 -14.75 5.31
CA LEU A 517 32.73 -14.78 5.94
C LEU A 517 32.70 -15.55 7.25
N ASP A 518 33.41 -16.66 7.35
CA ASP A 518 33.53 -17.43 8.61
C ASP A 518 34.20 -16.58 9.71
N ARG A 519 35.23 -15.79 9.37
CA ARG A 519 35.85 -14.83 10.30
C ARG A 519 34.87 -13.73 10.70
N ALA A 520 34.15 -13.16 9.74
CA ALA A 520 33.15 -12.12 10.01
C ALA A 520 32.02 -12.65 10.90
N ALA A 521 31.55 -13.88 10.68
CA ALA A 521 30.55 -14.53 11.51
C ALA A 521 31.08 -14.79 12.93
N ALA A 522 32.31 -15.30 13.06
CA ALA A 522 32.96 -15.50 14.37
C ALA A 522 33.12 -14.18 15.15
N GLU A 523 33.44 -13.08 14.46
CA GLU A 523 33.51 -11.76 15.08
C GLU A 523 32.12 -11.28 15.52
N ALA A 524 31.08 -11.53 14.73
CA ALA A 524 29.72 -11.12 15.06
C ALA A 524 29.14 -11.85 16.27
N VAL A 525 29.49 -13.12 16.50
CA VAL A 525 29.01 -13.89 17.67
C VAL A 525 29.81 -13.65 18.93
N ARG A 526 31.04 -13.14 18.83
CA ARG A 526 31.96 -12.96 19.95
C ARG A 526 31.35 -12.13 21.09
N GLY A 527 31.30 -12.71 22.30
CA GLY A 527 30.78 -12.05 23.51
C GLY A 527 29.27 -11.89 23.57
N ARG A 528 28.54 -12.56 22.68
CA ARG A 528 27.07 -12.58 22.61
C ARG A 528 26.53 -14.00 22.79
N THR A 529 25.26 -14.10 23.14
CA THR A 529 24.57 -15.39 23.03
C THR A 529 24.19 -15.62 21.58
N ALA A 530 24.65 -16.73 21.01
CA ALA A 530 24.50 -16.98 19.59
C ALA A 530 23.86 -18.35 19.30
N LEU A 531 22.95 -18.35 18.31
CA LEU A 531 22.43 -19.57 17.69
C LEU A 531 22.86 -19.56 16.21
N VAL A 532 23.64 -20.53 15.79
CA VAL A 532 24.19 -20.61 14.43
C VAL A 532 23.68 -21.88 13.75
N VAL A 533 23.00 -21.74 12.64
CA VAL A 533 22.61 -22.87 11.78
C VAL A 533 23.75 -23.15 10.83
N ALA A 534 24.44 -24.26 11.04
CA ALA A 534 25.63 -24.63 10.27
C ALA A 534 25.29 -25.49 9.05
N HIS A 535 25.90 -25.12 7.94
CA HIS A 535 25.94 -25.89 6.70
C HIS A 535 27.37 -26.30 6.30
N ARG A 536 28.37 -25.87 7.07
CA ARG A 536 29.79 -26.18 6.86
C ARG A 536 30.47 -26.56 8.16
N LEU A 537 31.47 -27.44 8.01
CA LEU A 537 32.28 -27.92 9.10
C LEU A 537 33.01 -26.78 9.85
N SER A 538 33.50 -25.78 9.11
CA SER A 538 34.20 -24.61 9.66
C SER A 538 33.35 -23.83 10.69
N GLN A 539 32.05 -23.81 10.57
CA GLN A 539 31.16 -23.12 11.49
C GLN A 539 31.06 -23.82 12.87
N VAL A 540 31.28 -25.12 12.91
CA VAL A 540 31.28 -25.86 14.16
C VAL A 540 32.46 -25.50 15.06
N THR A 541 33.56 -24.98 14.49
CA THR A 541 34.75 -24.56 15.27
C THR A 541 34.52 -23.34 16.17
N MET A 542 33.46 -22.59 15.94
CA MET A 542 33.08 -21.43 16.79
C MET A 542 32.10 -21.85 17.91
N ALA A 543 31.65 -23.08 17.96
CA ALA A 543 30.63 -23.55 18.90
C ALA A 543 31.22 -23.86 20.28
N ASP A 544 30.54 -23.37 21.32
CA ASP A 544 30.72 -23.89 22.69
C ASP A 544 30.01 -25.25 22.83
N GLU A 545 28.81 -25.33 22.22
CA GLU A 545 27.98 -26.54 22.16
C GLU A 545 27.35 -26.72 20.78
N VAL A 546 27.13 -27.97 20.41
CA VAL A 546 26.44 -28.38 19.18
C VAL A 546 25.15 -29.09 19.55
N ALA A 547 24.07 -28.76 18.87
CA ALA A 547 22.80 -29.48 18.91
C ALA A 547 22.51 -30.10 17.53
N VAL A 548 22.28 -31.43 17.51
CA VAL A 548 21.91 -32.17 16.29
C VAL A 548 20.41 -32.25 16.18
N MET A 549 19.91 -31.80 15.04
CA MET A 549 18.47 -31.89 14.71
C MET A 549 18.24 -32.97 13.66
N ASP A 550 17.25 -33.81 13.94
CA ASP A 550 16.76 -34.83 13.00
C ASP A 550 15.23 -34.92 13.10
N GLY A 551 14.54 -34.92 11.95
CA GLY A 551 13.08 -35.05 11.87
C GLY A 551 12.32 -34.11 12.81
N GLY A 552 12.76 -32.84 12.96
CA GLY A 552 12.11 -31.83 13.81
C GLY A 552 12.36 -32.02 15.32
N ARG A 553 13.33 -32.82 15.74
CA ARG A 553 13.70 -33.08 17.15
C ARG A 553 15.18 -32.82 17.38
N ILE A 554 15.53 -32.43 18.61
CA ILE A 554 16.91 -32.44 19.05
C ILE A 554 17.24 -33.91 19.47
N VAL A 555 18.24 -34.49 18.84
CA VAL A 555 18.65 -35.89 19.09
C VAL A 555 19.95 -35.98 19.86
N GLU A 556 20.79 -34.96 19.82
CA GLU A 556 22.08 -34.94 20.52
C GLU A 556 22.48 -33.48 20.85
N VAL A 557 23.04 -33.25 22.05
CA VAL A 557 23.57 -31.94 22.46
C VAL A 557 24.85 -32.16 23.27
N GLY A 558 25.88 -31.39 22.98
CA GLY A 558 27.12 -31.42 23.77
C GLY A 558 28.28 -30.66 23.13
N ALA A 559 29.45 -30.68 23.79
CA ALA A 559 30.64 -30.04 23.25
C ALA A 559 31.11 -30.76 21.96
N PRO A 560 31.54 -30.01 20.91
CA PRO A 560 31.92 -30.55 19.61
C PRO A 560 32.95 -31.69 19.70
N GLU A 561 33.96 -31.54 20.54
CA GLU A 561 35.02 -32.51 20.70
C GLU A 561 34.53 -33.84 21.34
N GLN A 562 33.57 -33.77 22.28
CA GLN A 562 32.97 -34.92 22.92
C GLN A 562 32.07 -35.70 21.92
N LEU A 563 31.22 -34.94 21.20
CA LEU A 563 30.31 -35.51 20.23
C LEU A 563 31.04 -36.13 19.03
N ARG A 564 32.20 -35.59 18.65
CA ARG A 564 33.05 -36.15 17.59
C ARG A 564 33.63 -37.52 17.95
N GLN A 565 33.90 -37.74 19.24
CA GLN A 565 34.47 -38.98 19.75
C GLN A 565 33.38 -40.02 20.09
N SER A 566 32.13 -39.64 20.14
CA SER A 566 30.99 -40.51 20.32
C SER A 566 30.67 -41.31 19.04
N ASP A 567 29.81 -42.32 19.15
CA ASP A 567 29.27 -43.05 17.98
C ASP A 567 27.87 -42.55 17.62
N GLY A 568 27.63 -41.24 17.85
CA GLY A 568 26.36 -40.60 17.69
C GLY A 568 26.12 -39.98 16.30
N PRO A 569 24.92 -39.37 16.11
CA PRO A 569 24.55 -38.68 14.88
C PRO A 569 25.54 -37.59 14.47
N PHE A 570 26.09 -36.82 15.41
CA PHE A 570 27.10 -35.81 15.12
C PHE A 570 28.37 -36.39 14.51
N ALA A 571 28.91 -37.47 15.09
CA ALA A 571 30.11 -38.13 14.57
C ALA A 571 29.89 -38.69 13.15
N ALA A 572 28.68 -39.14 12.84
CA ALA A 572 28.31 -39.58 11.51
C ALA A 572 28.30 -38.44 10.51
N LEU A 573 27.66 -37.31 10.84
CA LEU A 573 27.66 -36.08 10.02
C LEU A 573 29.08 -35.53 9.83
N TRP A 574 29.89 -35.53 10.90
CA TRP A 574 31.27 -35.07 10.85
C TRP A 574 32.12 -35.89 9.86
N ARG A 575 31.97 -37.21 9.86
CA ARG A 575 32.67 -38.11 8.91
C ARG A 575 32.29 -37.83 7.46
N VAL A 576 31.01 -37.57 7.20
CA VAL A 576 30.54 -37.25 5.84
C VAL A 576 31.13 -35.89 5.39
N TRP A 577 31.08 -34.87 6.24
CA TRP A 577 31.62 -33.55 5.92
C TRP A 577 33.14 -33.54 5.76
N SER A 578 33.89 -34.28 6.61
CA SER A 578 35.35 -34.35 6.51
C SER A 578 35.85 -35.10 5.28
N ASN A 579 35.03 -35.98 4.69
CA ASN A 579 35.36 -36.70 3.47
C ASN A 579 35.05 -35.95 2.18
N GLN A 580 34.34 -34.83 2.25
CA GLN A 580 33.99 -33.98 1.09
C GLN A 580 35.02 -32.85 0.83
N HIS A 581 36.03 -32.77 1.69
CA HIS A 581 37.12 -31.79 1.63
C HIS A 581 38.46 -32.52 1.79
#